data_08768a515254c69abc2458234ea27a50
#
_entry.id   08768a515254c69abc2458234ea27a50
#
_cell.length_a   1.000
_cell.length_b   1.000
_cell.length_c   1.000
_cell.angle_alpha   90.00
_cell.angle_beta   90.00
_cell.angle_gamma   90.00
#
_symmetry.space_group_name_H-M   'P 1'
#
loop_
_entity.id
_entity.type
_entity.pdbx_description
1 polymer ?
#
loop_
_entity_poly.entity_id
_entity_poly.type
_entity_poly.pdbx_seq_one_letter_code
_entity_poly.pdbx_strand_id
1 'polypeptide(L)'
;MRAGEQTSRHLLLASITTVFSGLLALTTVMMAWEIWVIPLMGAGCFSVWLLHIGKRGSDTFYENLCAGIMVLEFFFFSVHESSLLEIPTVACVTILALFMLNKKWVLYALAAVYTLALAYHVLILHTITYGMEFRDWFRLALGAVVTCGGLALAGYWIKQRAVQRRWYDHVFAELEASGKQNAVFLSNVSHELRTPINMVIGISEVALGKRLSPDIRADMNSIKLAG
;
A
#
# COMPACT_ATOMS: atom_id res chain seq x y z
N MET A 1 10.95 -2.16 10.90
CA MET A 1 9.71 -2.74 10.37
C MET A 1 9.37 -2.24 8.97
N ARG A 2 9.38 -0.92 8.68
CA ARG A 2 8.98 -0.36 7.37
C ARG A 2 9.78 -0.86 6.15
N ALA A 3 11.10 -1.02 6.24
CA ALA A 3 11.93 -1.41 5.09
C ALA A 3 11.68 -2.85 4.60
N GLY A 4 11.45 -3.80 5.48
CA GLY A 4 11.14 -5.19 5.11
C GLY A 4 9.76 -5.35 4.47
N GLU A 5 8.76 -4.61 4.96
CA GLU A 5 7.40 -4.60 4.42
C GLU A 5 7.36 -3.99 3.00
N GLN A 6 8.14 -2.94 2.78
CA GLN A 6 8.29 -2.27 1.49
C GLN A 6 8.95 -3.18 0.45
N THR A 7 10.02 -3.87 0.81
CA THR A 7 10.71 -4.84 -0.07
C THR A 7 9.79 -5.99 -0.46
N SER A 8 8.98 -6.50 0.48
CA SER A 8 8.00 -7.55 0.23
C SER A 8 6.90 -7.09 -0.74
N ARG A 9 6.45 -5.84 -0.62
CA ARG A 9 5.44 -5.25 -1.53
C ARG A 9 5.97 -5.06 -2.95
N HIS A 10 7.21 -4.59 -3.11
CA HIS A 10 7.84 -4.45 -4.42
C HIS A 10 8.05 -5.82 -5.08
N LEU A 11 8.49 -6.83 -4.32
CA LEU A 11 8.62 -8.19 -4.81
C LEU A 11 7.29 -8.74 -5.32
N LEU A 12 6.21 -8.55 -4.55
CA LEU A 12 4.88 -8.98 -4.93
C LEU A 12 4.43 -8.32 -6.25
N LEU A 13 4.61 -7.01 -6.40
CA LEU A 13 4.27 -6.28 -7.62
C LEU A 13 5.09 -6.74 -8.82
N ALA A 14 6.40 -6.94 -8.66
CA ALA A 14 7.26 -7.48 -9.70
C ALA A 14 6.78 -8.87 -10.17
N SER A 15 6.47 -9.74 -9.21
CA SER A 15 5.99 -11.10 -9.50
C SER A 15 4.64 -11.08 -10.23
N ILE A 16 3.70 -10.26 -9.78
CA ILE A 16 2.38 -10.12 -10.43
C ILE A 16 2.54 -9.60 -11.86
N THR A 17 3.34 -8.55 -12.07
CA THR A 17 3.60 -7.99 -13.39
C THR A 17 4.23 -9.05 -14.30
N THR A 18 5.22 -9.80 -13.81
CA THR A 18 5.90 -10.86 -14.59
C THR A 18 4.95 -11.99 -14.97
N VAL A 19 4.09 -12.43 -14.05
CA VAL A 19 3.09 -13.47 -14.32
C VAL A 19 2.09 -12.98 -15.36
N PHE A 20 1.61 -11.75 -15.22
CA PHE A 20 0.66 -11.16 -16.17
C PHE A 20 1.26 -11.04 -17.58
N SER A 21 2.48 -10.49 -17.70
CA SER A 21 3.21 -10.41 -18.97
C SER A 21 3.50 -11.79 -19.58
N GLY A 22 3.86 -12.78 -18.75
CA GLY A 22 4.11 -14.15 -19.20
C GLY A 22 2.86 -14.82 -19.74
N LEU A 23 1.72 -14.65 -19.10
CA LEU A 23 0.43 -15.16 -19.59
C LEU A 23 0.03 -14.49 -20.89
N LEU A 24 0.23 -13.18 -21.01
CA LEU A 24 -0.08 -12.46 -22.23
C LEU A 24 0.86 -12.86 -23.38
N ALA A 25 2.16 -13.03 -23.11
CA ALA A 25 3.11 -13.54 -24.11
C ALA A 25 2.72 -14.96 -24.60
N LEU A 26 2.29 -15.83 -23.69
CA LEU A 26 1.77 -17.15 -24.06
C LEU A 26 0.52 -17.03 -24.94
N THR A 27 -0.42 -16.17 -24.58
CA THR A 27 -1.64 -15.91 -25.39
C THR A 27 -1.27 -15.38 -26.77
N THR A 28 -0.32 -14.44 -26.87
CA THR A 28 0.18 -13.89 -28.14
C THR A 28 0.70 -15.00 -29.09
N VAL A 29 1.47 -15.94 -28.51
CA VAL A 29 1.98 -17.09 -29.31
C VAL A 29 0.85 -18.04 -29.72
N MET A 30 -0.05 -18.39 -28.80
CA MET A 30 -1.13 -19.35 -29.05
C MET A 30 -2.18 -18.82 -30.02
N MET A 31 -2.43 -17.50 -30.01
CA MET A 31 -3.39 -16.85 -30.92
C MET A 31 -2.74 -16.35 -32.22
N ALA A 32 -1.44 -16.58 -32.39
CA ALA A 32 -0.65 -16.11 -33.51
C ALA A 32 -0.74 -14.59 -33.76
N TRP A 33 -0.76 -13.81 -32.64
CA TRP A 33 -0.74 -12.34 -32.68
C TRP A 33 0.67 -11.83 -32.97
N GLU A 34 0.87 -10.51 -32.95
CA GLU A 34 2.14 -9.85 -33.30
C GLU A 34 3.28 -10.20 -32.32
N ILE A 35 4.08 -11.19 -32.69
CA ILE A 35 5.18 -11.75 -31.85
C ILE A 35 6.22 -10.69 -31.46
N TRP A 36 6.37 -9.60 -32.23
CA TRP A 36 7.31 -8.52 -31.92
C TRP A 36 7.02 -7.79 -30.58
N VAL A 37 5.82 -7.95 -30.04
CA VAL A 37 5.45 -7.37 -28.74
C VAL A 37 6.09 -8.12 -27.56
N ILE A 38 6.41 -9.41 -27.72
CA ILE A 38 6.99 -10.24 -26.66
C ILE A 38 8.33 -9.67 -26.13
N PRO A 39 9.29 -9.26 -26.98
CA PRO A 39 10.49 -8.57 -26.49
C PRO A 39 10.20 -7.28 -25.71
N LEU A 40 9.16 -6.53 -26.10
CA LEU A 40 8.76 -5.31 -25.40
C LEU A 40 8.21 -5.62 -24.02
N MET A 41 7.36 -6.64 -23.87
CA MET A 41 6.89 -7.13 -22.57
C MET A 41 8.06 -7.61 -21.69
N GLY A 42 9.01 -8.35 -22.28
CA GLY A 42 10.23 -8.78 -21.61
C GLY A 42 11.08 -7.62 -21.10
N ALA A 43 11.23 -6.57 -21.93
CA ALA A 43 11.94 -5.34 -21.52
C ALA A 43 11.23 -4.61 -20.37
N GLY A 44 9.90 -4.57 -20.37
CA GLY A 44 9.09 -4.05 -19.28
C GLY A 44 9.34 -4.79 -17.98
N CYS A 45 9.22 -6.13 -17.99
CA CYS A 45 9.52 -6.98 -16.84
C CYS A 45 10.96 -6.81 -16.36
N PHE A 46 11.91 -6.81 -17.28
CA PHE A 46 13.33 -6.60 -16.94
C PHE A 46 13.56 -5.27 -16.24
N SER A 47 12.92 -4.20 -16.70
CA SER A 47 13.01 -2.88 -16.07
C SER A 47 12.47 -2.88 -14.64
N VAL A 48 11.35 -3.56 -14.38
CA VAL A 48 10.76 -3.72 -13.05
C VAL A 48 11.73 -4.47 -12.12
N TRP A 49 12.30 -5.59 -12.58
CA TRP A 49 13.26 -6.37 -11.79
C TRP A 49 14.58 -5.63 -11.56
N LEU A 50 15.08 -4.90 -12.55
CA LEU A 50 16.29 -4.10 -12.43
C LEU A 50 16.13 -3.02 -11.32
N LEU A 51 14.98 -2.34 -11.30
CA LEU A 51 14.68 -1.35 -10.26
C LEU A 51 14.51 -2.01 -8.88
N HIS A 52 13.89 -3.18 -8.81
CA HIS A 52 13.71 -3.91 -7.56
C HIS A 52 15.05 -4.32 -6.96
N ILE A 53 15.93 -4.95 -7.75
CA ILE A 53 17.25 -5.43 -7.31
C ILE A 53 18.17 -4.25 -7.01
N GLY A 54 18.18 -3.23 -7.88
CA GLY A 54 19.02 -2.05 -7.73
C GLY A 54 18.60 -1.11 -6.60
N LYS A 55 17.43 -1.34 -5.98
CA LYS A 55 16.83 -0.45 -4.96
C LYS A 55 16.82 1.02 -5.39
N ARG A 56 16.67 1.27 -6.70
CA ARG A 56 16.69 2.60 -7.31
C ARG A 56 15.28 3.09 -7.59
N GLY A 57 15.08 4.41 -7.43
CA GLY A 57 13.80 5.08 -7.68
C GLY A 57 12.93 5.21 -6.43
N SER A 58 11.92 6.07 -6.52
CA SER A 58 10.90 6.20 -5.47
C SER A 58 9.87 5.08 -5.59
N ASP A 59 9.27 4.69 -4.46
CA ASP A 59 8.18 3.70 -4.43
C ASP A 59 7.06 4.07 -5.39
N THR A 60 6.73 5.36 -5.45
CA THR A 60 5.69 5.87 -6.34
C THR A 60 6.04 5.65 -7.80
N PHE A 61 7.30 5.82 -8.19
CA PHE A 61 7.76 5.56 -9.56
C PHE A 61 7.67 4.08 -9.90
N TYR A 62 8.15 3.22 -9.00
CA TYR A 62 8.10 1.77 -9.16
C TYR A 62 6.66 1.25 -9.35
N GLU A 63 5.75 1.68 -8.47
CA GLU A 63 4.34 1.32 -8.55
C GLU A 63 3.66 1.84 -9.83
N ASN A 64 4.00 3.06 -10.27
CA ASN A 64 3.46 3.63 -11.50
C ASN A 64 3.97 2.88 -12.74
N LEU A 65 5.23 2.45 -12.73
CA LEU A 65 5.81 1.66 -13.81
C LEU A 65 5.10 0.30 -13.94
N CYS A 66 4.94 -0.44 -12.83
CA CYS A 66 4.21 -1.72 -12.83
C CYS A 66 2.77 -1.53 -13.34
N ALA A 67 2.07 -0.51 -12.84
CA ALA A 67 0.70 -0.20 -13.28
C ALA A 67 0.63 0.17 -14.78
N GLY A 68 1.57 1.00 -15.25
CA GLY A 68 1.63 1.42 -16.64
C GLY A 68 1.85 0.24 -17.58
N ILE A 69 2.78 -0.66 -17.25
CA ILE A 69 3.03 -1.89 -18.03
C ILE A 69 1.75 -2.72 -18.12
N MET A 70 1.10 -3.03 -16.98
CA MET A 70 -0.10 -3.86 -16.98
C MET A 70 -1.28 -3.22 -17.73
N VAL A 71 -1.43 -1.89 -17.68
CA VAL A 71 -2.47 -1.17 -18.44
C VAL A 71 -2.17 -1.20 -19.94
N LEU A 72 -0.91 -1.04 -20.34
CA LEU A 72 -0.50 -1.15 -21.75
C LEU A 72 -0.67 -2.57 -22.28
N GLU A 73 -0.34 -3.58 -21.50
CA GLU A 73 -0.54 -4.98 -21.85
C GLU A 73 -2.03 -5.32 -21.98
N PHE A 74 -2.87 -4.79 -21.07
CA PHE A 74 -4.32 -4.93 -21.18
C PHE A 74 -4.86 -4.24 -22.44
N PHE A 75 -4.36 -3.05 -22.80
CA PHE A 75 -4.70 -2.39 -24.04
C PHE A 75 -4.33 -3.24 -25.26
N PHE A 76 -3.08 -3.74 -25.33
CA PHE A 76 -2.64 -4.61 -26.40
C PHE A 76 -3.54 -5.85 -26.53
N PHE A 77 -3.84 -6.51 -25.41
CA PHE A 77 -4.76 -7.65 -25.41
C PHE A 77 -6.13 -7.27 -26.00
N SER A 78 -6.67 -6.13 -25.60
CA SER A 78 -8.07 -5.75 -25.86
C SER A 78 -8.33 -5.28 -27.29
N VAL A 79 -7.30 -4.96 -28.10
CA VAL A 79 -7.49 -4.51 -29.52
C VAL A 79 -7.61 -5.65 -30.52
N HIS A 80 -7.35 -6.89 -30.10
CA HIS A 80 -7.43 -8.04 -30.98
C HIS A 80 -8.88 -8.53 -31.14
N GLU A 81 -9.27 -8.87 -32.37
CA GLU A 81 -10.62 -9.32 -32.70
C GLU A 81 -11.06 -10.54 -31.88
N SER A 82 -10.15 -11.49 -31.71
CA SER A 82 -10.40 -12.72 -30.91
C SER A 82 -10.54 -12.50 -29.42
N SER A 83 -10.20 -11.32 -28.90
CA SER A 83 -10.20 -11.04 -27.45
C SER A 83 -11.55 -10.55 -26.90
N LEU A 84 -12.52 -10.19 -27.75
CA LEU A 84 -13.75 -9.51 -27.36
C LEU A 84 -14.46 -10.14 -26.14
N LEU A 85 -14.65 -11.44 -26.15
CA LEU A 85 -15.36 -12.15 -25.07
C LEU A 85 -14.52 -12.31 -23.80
N GLU A 86 -13.19 -12.20 -23.92
CA GLU A 86 -12.24 -12.38 -22.84
C GLU A 86 -11.84 -11.03 -22.18
N ILE A 87 -12.09 -9.89 -22.86
CA ILE A 87 -11.78 -8.55 -22.34
C ILE A 87 -12.32 -8.35 -20.91
N PRO A 88 -13.58 -8.68 -20.58
CA PRO A 88 -14.08 -8.50 -19.21
C PRO A 88 -13.33 -9.35 -18.18
N THR A 89 -12.96 -10.57 -18.53
CA THR A 89 -12.23 -11.49 -17.65
C THR A 89 -10.83 -10.95 -17.34
N VAL A 90 -10.10 -10.54 -18.37
CA VAL A 90 -8.77 -9.97 -18.21
C VAL A 90 -8.82 -8.62 -17.50
N ALA A 91 -9.85 -7.80 -17.74
CA ALA A 91 -10.08 -6.56 -17.01
C ALA A 91 -10.25 -6.82 -15.49
N CYS A 92 -11.05 -7.82 -15.11
CA CYS A 92 -11.22 -8.20 -13.70
C CYS A 92 -9.91 -8.66 -13.05
N VAL A 93 -9.12 -9.49 -13.73
CA VAL A 93 -7.81 -9.93 -13.25
C VAL A 93 -6.87 -8.73 -13.08
N THR A 94 -6.85 -7.81 -14.04
CA THR A 94 -6.04 -6.60 -13.98
C THR A 94 -6.47 -5.67 -12.85
N ILE A 95 -7.78 -5.50 -12.62
CA ILE A 95 -8.32 -4.74 -11.48
C ILE A 95 -7.85 -5.34 -10.16
N LEU A 96 -7.94 -6.67 -9.99
CA LEU A 96 -7.51 -7.36 -8.78
C LEU A 96 -6.00 -7.20 -8.55
N ALA A 97 -5.19 -7.35 -9.60
CA ALA A 97 -3.74 -7.20 -9.52
C ALA A 97 -3.34 -5.76 -9.13
N LEU A 98 -3.97 -4.76 -9.73
CA LEU A 98 -3.66 -3.35 -9.51
C LEU A 98 -4.37 -2.75 -8.28
N PHE A 99 -5.35 -3.45 -7.72
CA PHE A 99 -6.06 -3.02 -6.50
C PHE A 99 -5.11 -2.75 -5.33
N MET A 100 -4.01 -3.51 -5.23
CA MET A 100 -2.98 -3.35 -4.19
C MET A 100 -2.27 -2.00 -4.24
N LEU A 101 -2.24 -1.33 -5.40
CA LEU A 101 -1.57 -0.04 -5.58
C LEU A 101 -2.31 1.13 -4.92
N ASN A 102 -3.62 0.98 -4.68
CA ASN A 102 -4.46 2.01 -4.05
C ASN A 102 -4.42 3.38 -4.77
N LYS A 103 -4.32 3.36 -6.12
CA LYS A 103 -4.22 4.56 -6.97
C LYS A 103 -5.45 4.72 -7.85
N LYS A 104 -6.17 5.83 -7.68
CA LYS A 104 -7.39 6.11 -8.44
C LYS A 104 -7.14 6.23 -9.94
N TRP A 105 -6.01 6.84 -10.35
CA TRP A 105 -5.71 7.02 -11.78
C TRP A 105 -5.65 5.71 -12.54
N VAL A 106 -5.20 4.62 -11.89
CA VAL A 106 -5.14 3.29 -12.49
C VAL A 106 -6.52 2.77 -12.83
N LEU A 107 -7.50 2.96 -11.93
CA LEU A 107 -8.89 2.57 -12.19
C LEU A 107 -9.49 3.36 -13.35
N TYR A 108 -9.22 4.67 -13.42
CA TYR A 108 -9.69 5.51 -14.53
C TYR A 108 -9.03 5.09 -15.85
N ALA A 109 -7.73 4.79 -15.84
CA ALA A 109 -7.03 4.31 -17.03
C ALA A 109 -7.59 2.98 -17.53
N LEU A 110 -7.82 2.01 -16.63
CA LEU A 110 -8.44 0.74 -16.97
C LEU A 110 -9.87 0.91 -17.50
N ALA A 111 -10.69 1.75 -16.87
CA ALA A 111 -12.04 2.03 -17.34
C ALA A 111 -12.03 2.68 -18.72
N ALA A 112 -11.11 3.61 -18.97
CA ALA A 112 -10.94 4.24 -20.27
C ALA A 112 -10.52 3.22 -21.36
N VAL A 113 -9.49 2.40 -21.07
CA VAL A 113 -9.04 1.35 -22.00
C VAL A 113 -10.15 0.36 -22.29
N TYR A 114 -10.86 -0.11 -21.26
CA TYR A 114 -12.00 -1.01 -21.43
C TYR A 114 -13.09 -0.42 -22.32
N THR A 115 -13.48 0.84 -22.07
CA THR A 115 -14.53 1.54 -22.85
C THR A 115 -14.08 1.76 -24.30
N LEU A 116 -12.82 2.20 -24.50
CA LEU A 116 -12.24 2.40 -25.83
C LEU A 116 -12.13 1.10 -26.60
N ALA A 117 -11.73 -0.01 -25.95
CA ALA A 117 -11.68 -1.32 -26.56
C ALA A 117 -13.05 -1.80 -27.05
N LEU A 118 -14.09 -1.68 -26.20
CA LEU A 118 -15.45 -2.01 -26.61
C LEU A 118 -15.91 -1.15 -27.78
N ALA A 119 -15.66 0.16 -27.73
CA ALA A 119 -16.00 1.07 -28.83
C ALA A 119 -15.27 0.68 -30.14
N TYR A 120 -13.99 0.31 -30.06
CA TYR A 120 -13.19 -0.15 -31.20
C TYR A 120 -13.79 -1.43 -31.82
N HIS A 121 -14.17 -2.41 -31.00
CA HIS A 121 -14.81 -3.64 -31.49
C HIS A 121 -16.17 -3.39 -32.14
N VAL A 122 -16.95 -2.42 -31.62
CA VAL A 122 -18.26 -2.06 -32.20
C VAL A 122 -18.11 -1.29 -33.49
N LEU A 123 -17.27 -0.23 -33.51
CA LEU A 123 -17.25 0.78 -34.55
C LEU A 123 -16.29 0.42 -35.71
N ILE A 124 -15.17 -0.25 -35.42
CA ILE A 124 -14.09 -0.51 -36.40
C ILE A 124 -14.07 -1.95 -36.82
N LEU A 125 -14.00 -2.88 -35.86
CA LEU A 125 -13.93 -4.31 -36.23
C LEU A 125 -15.29 -4.91 -36.58
N HIS A 126 -16.40 -4.26 -36.22
CA HIS A 126 -17.75 -4.78 -36.43
C HIS A 126 -17.98 -6.20 -35.87
N THR A 127 -17.11 -6.65 -34.94
CA THR A 127 -17.15 -7.99 -34.36
C THR A 127 -18.48 -8.28 -33.66
N ILE A 128 -19.11 -7.25 -33.09
CA ILE A 128 -20.40 -7.36 -32.41
C ILE A 128 -21.56 -7.49 -33.40
N THR A 129 -21.40 -6.99 -34.62
CA THR A 129 -22.49 -6.88 -35.60
C THR A 129 -22.68 -8.16 -36.41
N TYR A 130 -21.62 -8.94 -36.64
CA TYR A 130 -21.64 -10.12 -37.49
C TYR A 130 -21.39 -11.40 -36.68
N GLY A 131 -22.41 -12.28 -36.63
CA GLY A 131 -22.27 -13.66 -36.23
C GLY A 131 -22.27 -13.95 -34.72
N MET A 132 -22.62 -12.99 -33.86
CA MET A 132 -22.74 -13.27 -32.44
C MET A 132 -24.05 -13.98 -32.11
N GLU A 133 -23.93 -15.15 -31.44
CA GLU A 133 -25.07 -15.87 -30.88
C GLU A 133 -25.59 -15.17 -29.60
N PHE A 134 -26.82 -15.51 -29.18
CA PHE A 134 -27.40 -15.02 -27.91
C PHE A 134 -26.50 -15.31 -26.70
N ARG A 135 -25.77 -16.43 -26.70
CA ARG A 135 -24.79 -16.80 -25.67
C ARG A 135 -23.67 -15.77 -25.53
N ASP A 136 -23.19 -15.25 -26.65
CA ASP A 136 -22.05 -14.33 -26.69
C ASP A 136 -22.46 -12.94 -26.19
N TRP A 137 -23.65 -12.51 -26.58
CA TRP A 137 -24.28 -11.30 -26.02
C TRP A 137 -24.45 -11.38 -24.50
N PHE A 138 -24.94 -12.53 -24.00
CA PHE A 138 -25.09 -12.77 -22.58
C PHE A 138 -23.76 -12.72 -21.85
N ARG A 139 -22.70 -13.36 -22.39
CA ARG A 139 -21.34 -13.32 -21.81
C ARG A 139 -20.79 -11.92 -21.78
N LEU A 140 -20.95 -11.15 -22.85
CA LEU A 140 -20.48 -9.76 -22.94
C LEU A 140 -21.19 -8.88 -21.91
N ALA A 141 -22.52 -8.98 -21.83
CA ALA A 141 -23.31 -8.21 -20.86
C ALA A 141 -22.95 -8.58 -19.41
N LEU A 142 -22.86 -9.88 -19.10
CA LEU A 142 -22.44 -10.35 -17.78
C LEU A 142 -21.04 -9.85 -17.42
N GLY A 143 -20.10 -9.97 -18.36
CA GLY A 143 -18.74 -9.49 -18.21
C GLY A 143 -18.65 -7.99 -17.95
N ALA A 144 -19.44 -7.19 -18.69
CA ALA A 144 -19.52 -5.75 -18.47
C ALA A 144 -20.06 -5.41 -17.06
N VAL A 145 -21.11 -6.10 -16.59
CA VAL A 145 -21.63 -5.92 -15.24
C VAL A 145 -20.60 -6.26 -14.18
N VAL A 146 -19.88 -7.37 -14.32
CA VAL A 146 -18.83 -7.81 -13.39
C VAL A 146 -17.67 -6.81 -13.38
N THR A 147 -17.23 -6.33 -14.55
CA THR A 147 -16.14 -5.35 -14.65
C THR A 147 -16.53 -4.01 -14.03
N CYS A 148 -17.74 -3.50 -14.33
CA CYS A 148 -18.24 -2.27 -13.72
C CYS A 148 -18.37 -2.42 -12.19
N GLY A 149 -18.88 -3.56 -11.71
CA GLY A 149 -18.95 -3.88 -10.29
C GLY A 149 -17.57 -3.93 -9.64
N GLY A 150 -16.60 -4.55 -10.30
CA GLY A 150 -15.19 -4.61 -9.86
C GLY A 150 -14.56 -3.22 -9.74
N LEU A 151 -14.73 -2.36 -10.74
CA LEU A 151 -14.26 -0.98 -10.72
C LEU A 151 -14.91 -0.15 -9.60
N ALA A 152 -16.22 -0.31 -9.41
CA ALA A 152 -16.96 0.38 -8.34
C ALA A 152 -16.48 -0.06 -6.96
N LEU A 153 -16.33 -1.38 -6.73
CA LEU A 153 -15.81 -1.94 -5.49
C LEU A 153 -14.38 -1.46 -5.22
N ALA A 154 -13.49 -1.51 -6.21
CA ALA A 154 -12.12 -1.04 -6.07
C ALA A 154 -12.07 0.45 -5.71
N GLY A 155 -12.90 1.28 -6.36
CA GLY A 155 -13.03 2.71 -6.06
C GLY A 155 -13.53 2.97 -4.64
N TYR A 156 -14.55 2.21 -4.19
CA TYR A 156 -15.06 2.27 -2.82
C TYR A 156 -13.97 1.92 -1.79
N TRP A 157 -13.24 0.82 -2.00
CA TRP A 157 -12.17 0.39 -1.10
C TRP A 157 -11.01 1.38 -1.03
N ILE A 158 -10.61 1.99 -2.16
CA ILE A 158 -9.59 3.05 -2.18
C ILE A 158 -10.05 4.23 -1.32
N LYS A 159 -11.33 4.60 -1.41
CA LYS A 159 -11.90 5.67 -0.58
C LYS A 159 -11.88 5.30 0.90
N GLN A 160 -12.28 4.09 1.25
CA GLN A 160 -12.28 3.60 2.64
C GLN A 160 -10.88 3.55 3.24
N ARG A 161 -9.89 3.05 2.50
CA ARG A 161 -8.49 3.04 2.95
C ARG A 161 -7.95 4.46 3.18
N ALA A 162 -8.34 5.43 2.35
CA ALA A 162 -7.94 6.81 2.55
C ALA A 162 -8.51 7.40 3.85
N VAL A 163 -9.78 7.07 4.19
CA VAL A 163 -10.41 7.48 5.45
C VAL A 163 -9.72 6.83 6.64
N GLN A 164 -9.48 5.50 6.58
CA GLN A 164 -8.77 4.78 7.64
C GLN A 164 -7.37 5.33 7.89
N ARG A 165 -6.59 5.65 6.85
CA ARG A 165 -5.27 6.24 7.00
C ARG A 165 -5.32 7.57 7.74
N ARG A 166 -6.26 8.47 7.38
CA ARG A 166 -6.42 9.76 8.08
C ARG A 166 -6.75 9.57 9.56
N TRP A 167 -7.60 8.58 9.87
CA TRP A 167 -7.94 8.26 11.24
C TRP A 167 -6.71 7.75 12.02
N TYR A 168 -5.92 6.85 11.44
CA TYR A 168 -4.67 6.38 12.06
C TYR A 168 -3.69 7.52 12.29
N ASP A 169 -3.49 8.40 11.30
CA ASP A 169 -2.59 9.55 11.40
C ASP A 169 -3.02 10.48 12.55
N HIS A 170 -4.32 10.70 12.72
CA HIS A 170 -4.87 11.49 13.82
C HIS A 170 -4.61 10.83 15.19
N VAL A 171 -4.91 9.55 15.33
CA VAL A 171 -4.69 8.79 16.57
C VAL A 171 -3.21 8.75 16.94
N PHE A 172 -2.32 8.56 15.97
CA PHE A 172 -0.87 8.59 16.21
C PHE A 172 -0.41 9.97 16.68
N ALA A 173 -0.91 11.05 16.10
CA ALA A 173 -0.58 12.40 16.51
C ALA A 173 -1.06 12.69 17.95
N GLU A 174 -2.26 12.24 18.34
CA GLU A 174 -2.76 12.36 19.70
C GLU A 174 -1.93 11.57 20.72
N LEU A 175 -1.56 10.33 20.37
CA LEU A 175 -0.70 9.50 21.23
C LEU A 175 0.69 10.13 21.43
N GLU A 176 1.26 10.69 20.37
CA GLU A 176 2.55 11.38 20.48
C GLU A 176 2.46 12.64 21.33
N ALA A 177 1.39 13.43 21.18
CA ALA A 177 1.14 14.62 22.01
C ALA A 177 0.97 14.25 23.48
N SER A 178 0.19 13.21 23.79
CA SER A 178 0.00 12.69 25.15
C SER A 178 1.31 12.17 25.75
N GLY A 179 2.12 11.45 24.94
CA GLY A 179 3.44 10.99 25.39
C GLY A 179 4.38 12.13 25.76
N LYS A 180 4.40 13.20 24.96
CA LYS A 180 5.19 14.41 25.27
C LYS A 180 4.70 15.11 26.55
N GLN A 181 3.38 15.24 26.72
CA GLN A 181 2.78 15.80 27.93
C GLN A 181 3.16 15.00 29.18
N ASN A 182 3.08 13.67 29.11
CA ASN A 182 3.46 12.80 30.22
C ASN A 182 4.96 12.93 30.56
N ALA A 183 5.83 13.03 29.57
CA ALA A 183 7.25 13.22 29.79
C ALA A 183 7.54 14.55 30.51
N VAL A 184 6.89 15.64 30.09
CA VAL A 184 7.01 16.96 30.78
C VAL A 184 6.47 16.90 32.20
N PHE A 185 5.31 16.25 32.41
CA PHE A 185 4.73 16.08 33.72
C PHE A 185 5.68 15.32 34.65
N LEU A 186 6.21 14.17 34.21
CA LEU A 186 7.17 13.38 35.01
C LEU A 186 8.45 14.16 35.35
N SER A 187 8.95 14.95 34.38
CA SER A 187 10.10 15.82 34.59
C SER A 187 9.83 16.87 35.66
N ASN A 188 8.66 17.52 35.59
CA ASN A 188 8.28 18.54 36.60
C ASN A 188 8.08 17.93 37.99
N VAL A 189 7.37 16.79 38.09
CA VAL A 189 7.19 16.05 39.34
C VAL A 189 8.53 15.65 39.94
N SER A 190 9.46 15.16 39.14
CA SER A 190 10.81 14.78 39.56
C SER A 190 11.57 16.00 40.11
N HIS A 191 11.45 17.15 39.48
CA HIS A 191 12.05 18.41 39.98
C HIS A 191 11.42 18.88 41.28
N GLU A 192 10.08 18.84 41.36
CA GLU A 192 9.36 19.27 42.58
C GLU A 192 9.57 18.32 43.77
N LEU A 193 9.80 17.03 43.51
CA LEU A 193 10.14 16.07 44.59
C LEU A 193 11.59 16.20 45.05
N ARG A 194 12.52 16.51 44.13
CA ARG A 194 13.95 16.63 44.53
C ARG A 194 14.19 17.69 45.58
N THR A 195 13.48 18.81 45.54
CA THR A 195 13.66 19.89 46.49
C THR A 195 13.30 19.50 47.94
N PRO A 196 12.10 18.94 48.23
CA PRO A 196 11.77 18.51 49.59
C PRO A 196 12.63 17.32 50.07
N ILE A 197 12.98 16.40 49.17
CA ILE A 197 13.88 15.27 49.48
C ILE A 197 15.26 15.81 49.92
N ASN A 198 15.86 16.69 49.12
CA ASN A 198 17.15 17.30 49.45
C ASN A 198 17.10 18.10 50.78
N MET A 199 15.94 18.74 51.08
CA MET A 199 15.74 19.43 52.34
C MET A 199 15.70 18.45 53.51
N VAL A 200 15.00 17.31 53.35
CA VAL A 200 14.94 16.26 54.41
C VAL A 200 16.33 15.66 54.63
N ILE A 201 17.07 15.35 53.55
CA ILE A 201 18.44 14.85 53.65
C ILE A 201 19.34 15.86 54.39
N GLY A 202 19.31 17.14 53.99
CA GLY A 202 20.11 18.19 54.62
C GLY A 202 19.79 18.40 56.07
N ILE A 203 18.51 18.38 56.47
CA ILE A 203 18.09 18.46 57.88
C ILE A 203 18.61 17.23 58.66
N SER A 204 18.50 16.04 58.07
CA SER A 204 19.00 14.80 58.68
C SER A 204 20.52 14.85 58.89
N GLU A 205 21.29 15.39 57.94
CA GLU A 205 22.74 15.57 58.06
C GLU A 205 23.11 16.57 59.17
N VAL A 206 22.40 17.67 59.23
CA VAL A 206 22.62 18.67 60.30
C VAL A 206 22.27 18.08 61.67
N ALA A 207 21.20 17.29 61.77
CA ALA A 207 20.82 16.58 62.98
C ALA A 207 21.88 15.57 63.42
N LEU A 208 22.43 14.77 62.50
CA LEU A 208 23.49 13.79 62.78
C LEU A 208 24.80 14.42 63.28
N GLY A 209 25.05 15.69 62.96
CA GLY A 209 26.18 16.47 63.48
C GLY A 209 26.04 16.89 64.95
N LYS A 210 24.86 16.72 65.58
CA LYS A 210 24.59 17.05 66.98
C LYS A 210 24.77 15.83 67.89
N ARG A 211 24.83 16.04 69.19
CA ARG A 211 24.81 14.95 70.20
C ARG A 211 23.40 14.38 70.28
N LEU A 212 23.15 13.26 69.60
CA LEU A 212 21.87 12.54 69.60
C LEU A 212 21.98 11.24 70.41
N SER A 213 20.87 10.77 71.00
CA SER A 213 20.77 9.40 71.49
C SER A 213 21.03 8.36 70.35
N PRO A 214 21.50 7.14 70.70
CA PRO A 214 21.79 6.11 69.69
C PRO A 214 20.58 5.82 68.80
N ASP A 215 19.37 5.78 69.35
CA ASP A 215 18.12 5.46 68.59
C ASP A 215 17.77 6.54 67.58
N ILE A 216 17.82 7.82 68.02
CA ILE A 216 17.55 8.96 67.11
C ILE A 216 18.60 9.04 65.98
N ARG A 217 19.85 8.71 66.32
CA ARG A 217 20.93 8.65 65.28
C ARG A 217 20.66 7.59 64.23
N ALA A 218 20.16 6.40 64.65
CA ALA A 218 19.79 5.32 63.72
C ALA A 218 18.65 5.76 62.81
N ASP A 219 17.61 6.40 63.33
CA ASP A 219 16.47 6.92 62.56
C ASP A 219 16.90 7.99 61.52
N MET A 220 17.76 8.93 61.92
CA MET A 220 18.27 9.96 61.03
C MET A 220 19.16 9.38 59.90
N ASN A 221 19.94 8.35 60.18
CA ASN A 221 20.68 7.64 59.17
C ASN A 221 19.76 6.90 58.19
N SER A 222 18.69 6.29 58.66
CA SER A 222 17.69 5.62 57.82
C SER A 222 17.00 6.61 56.88
N ILE A 223 16.63 7.79 57.36
CA ILE A 223 16.06 8.88 56.55
C ILE A 223 17.05 9.34 55.47
N LYS A 224 18.33 9.54 55.83
CA LYS A 224 19.38 9.94 54.90
C LYS A 224 19.61 8.91 53.80
N LEU A 225 19.55 7.60 54.10
CA LEU A 225 19.75 6.52 53.18
C LEU A 225 18.53 6.28 52.24
N ALA A 226 17.33 6.69 52.66
CA ALA A 226 16.10 6.52 51.91
C ALA A 226 15.87 7.63 50.89
N GLY A 227 16.53 8.77 50.97
CA GLY A 227 16.45 9.91 50.05
C GLY A 227 17.60 9.95 49.09
#